data_7777f1522ab3e6d68e803f7787fe7574
#
_entry.id   7777f1522ab3e6d68e803f7787fe7574
#
_cell.length_a   1.000
_cell.length_b   1.000
_cell.length_c   1.000
_cell.angle_alpha   90.00
_cell.angle_beta   90.00
_cell.angle_gamma   90.00
#
_symmetry.space_group_name_H-M   'P 1'
#
loop_
_entity.id
_entity.type
_entity.pdbx_description
1 polymer ?
#
loop_
_entity_poly.entity_id
_entity_poly.type
_entity_poly.pdbx_seq_one_letter_code
_entity_poly.pdbx_strand_id
1 'polypeptide(L)'
;MIRENIRMAWLTVISHKMRSFLTILGIVIGTASIIALMTIISGVTDSINEEVATFGADRMTVQIEDASKSGVSVAELDRLEAIDGVRSVSPTTTQQTDVYVTAQTSTQSVVGKSDAYFDDSTVATGRGLTPVDVSQQTHVALLGDTLANEAFPTTSPLGETIVIGGIRYTVVGTLAPSSEFSMSTDEAIVIPVTTALQQFHQNTIASFDIYTEAGQSETVNEAVTQQLTTAFNGRDTFNVTSFEDALASIDQINALLSMLLVGIASISLLVGGIGIMNMMLVSVTERTSEIGLRKALGATPGKIRQQFLFESVLLSLLGGFVGVVVGGLLAFGLTLVMGVPFTLATSTIGLALGFSILIGVVFGYIPARKASNLQPIEALRNA
;
A
#
# COMPACT_ATOMS: atom_id res chain seq x y z
N MET A 1 -10.98 45.37 -6.92
CA MET A 1 -10.96 44.86 -5.54
C MET A 1 -10.13 43.59 -5.37
N ILE A 2 -10.42 42.44 -6.01
CA ILE A 2 -9.63 41.22 -5.85
C ILE A 2 -8.17 41.39 -6.29
N ARG A 3 -7.93 42.00 -7.46
CA ARG A 3 -6.59 42.23 -8.01
C ARG A 3 -5.73 43.16 -7.15
N GLU A 4 -6.35 44.13 -6.51
CA GLU A 4 -5.67 45.06 -5.58
C GLU A 4 -5.35 44.36 -4.25
N ASN A 5 -6.26 43.54 -3.74
CA ASN A 5 -6.02 42.73 -2.54
C ASN A 5 -4.87 41.72 -2.71
N ILE A 6 -4.79 41.08 -3.89
CA ILE A 6 -3.66 40.20 -4.24
C ILE A 6 -2.35 40.98 -4.29
N ARG A 7 -2.34 42.17 -4.92
CA ARG A 7 -1.13 43.01 -5.00
C ARG A 7 -0.68 43.48 -3.62
N MET A 8 -1.60 43.87 -2.74
CA MET A 8 -1.29 44.26 -1.37
C MET A 8 -0.75 43.11 -0.53
N ALA A 9 -1.37 41.92 -0.62
CA ALA A 9 -0.88 40.73 0.07
C ALA A 9 0.54 40.36 -0.37
N TRP A 10 0.83 40.45 -1.69
CA TRP A 10 2.16 40.22 -2.22
C TRP A 10 3.21 41.21 -1.73
N LEU A 11 2.87 42.46 -1.64
CA LEU A 11 3.76 43.51 -1.11
C LEU A 11 4.06 43.29 0.40
N THR A 12 3.07 42.88 1.16
CA THR A 12 3.24 42.55 2.60
C THR A 12 4.19 41.37 2.81
N VAL A 13 4.12 40.34 1.98
CA VAL A 13 5.04 39.18 1.98
C VAL A 13 6.48 39.62 1.77
N ILE A 14 6.71 40.51 0.81
CA ILE A 14 8.08 40.99 0.44
C ILE A 14 8.65 41.95 1.49
N SER A 15 7.83 42.71 2.20
CA SER A 15 8.29 43.70 3.18
C SER A 15 8.91 43.07 4.44
N HIS A 16 8.43 41.88 4.84
CA HIS A 16 8.90 41.16 6.05
C HIS A 16 9.39 39.75 5.73
N LYS A 17 10.38 39.63 4.85
CA LYS A 17 10.85 38.39 4.23
C LYS A 17 11.08 37.24 5.23
N MET A 18 11.81 37.46 6.33
CA MET A 18 12.12 36.41 7.32
C MET A 18 10.88 35.89 8.03
N ARG A 19 9.95 36.78 8.40
CA ARG A 19 8.71 36.41 9.12
C ARG A 19 7.76 35.64 8.18
N SER A 20 7.57 36.16 6.98
CA SER A 20 6.75 35.52 5.94
C SER A 20 7.32 34.16 5.58
N PHE A 21 8.64 34.04 5.42
CA PHE A 21 9.32 32.78 5.12
C PHE A 21 9.10 31.73 6.21
N LEU A 22 9.32 32.07 7.49
CA LEU A 22 9.09 31.13 8.60
C LEU A 22 7.63 30.68 8.70
N THR A 23 6.70 31.62 8.47
CA THR A 23 5.27 31.31 8.51
C THR A 23 4.84 30.39 7.39
N ILE A 24 5.27 30.70 6.16
CA ILE A 24 4.97 29.89 4.96
C ILE A 24 5.67 28.53 5.07
N LEU A 25 6.88 28.47 5.61
CA LEU A 25 7.66 27.24 5.78
C LEU A 25 6.89 26.20 6.61
N GLY A 26 6.23 26.59 7.69
CA GLY A 26 5.41 25.67 8.50
C GLY A 26 4.26 25.05 7.69
N ILE A 27 3.61 25.84 6.84
CA ILE A 27 2.53 25.36 5.97
C ILE A 27 3.10 24.47 4.87
N VAL A 28 4.21 24.87 4.25
CA VAL A 28 4.89 24.11 3.20
C VAL A 28 5.30 22.73 3.74
N ILE A 29 5.91 22.67 4.92
CA ILE A 29 6.31 21.38 5.53
C ILE A 29 5.08 20.51 5.78
N GLY A 30 4.01 21.05 6.36
CA GLY A 30 2.79 20.29 6.64
C GLY A 30 2.13 19.75 5.38
N THR A 31 1.96 20.59 4.35
CA THR A 31 1.34 20.18 3.09
C THR A 31 2.24 19.27 2.26
N ALA A 32 3.56 19.53 2.24
CA ALA A 32 4.52 18.66 1.54
C ALA A 32 4.56 17.26 2.17
N SER A 33 4.49 17.17 3.49
CA SER A 33 4.43 15.87 4.19
C SER A 33 3.18 15.09 3.83
N ILE A 34 2.00 15.73 3.79
CA ILE A 34 0.76 15.08 3.37
C ILE A 34 0.88 14.54 1.94
N ILE A 35 1.33 15.39 1.01
CA ILE A 35 1.46 15.00 -0.40
C ILE A 35 2.47 13.86 -0.56
N ALA A 36 3.67 13.98 0.03
CA ALA A 36 4.73 12.99 -0.14
C ALA A 36 4.30 11.62 0.41
N LEU A 37 3.79 11.58 1.63
CA LEU A 37 3.45 10.33 2.30
C LEU A 37 2.21 9.67 1.69
N MET A 38 1.16 10.43 1.37
CA MET A 38 -0.02 9.89 0.71
C MET A 38 0.30 9.34 -0.70
N THR A 39 1.17 10.01 -1.44
CA THR A 39 1.61 9.54 -2.77
C THR A 39 2.39 8.23 -2.67
N ILE A 40 3.27 8.09 -1.66
CA ILE A 40 4.01 6.85 -1.43
C ILE A 40 3.06 5.72 -1.05
N ILE A 41 2.13 5.94 -0.11
CA ILE A 41 1.13 4.94 0.29
C ILE A 41 0.31 4.49 -0.93
N SER A 42 -0.18 5.44 -1.76
CA SER A 42 -0.93 5.10 -2.97
C SER A 42 -0.08 4.27 -3.94
N GLY A 43 1.19 4.65 -4.17
CA GLY A 43 2.09 3.91 -5.05
C GLY A 43 2.36 2.48 -4.57
N VAL A 44 2.57 2.29 -3.27
CA VAL A 44 2.73 0.95 -2.68
C VAL A 44 1.44 0.13 -2.80
N THR A 45 0.28 0.73 -2.51
CA THR A 45 -1.01 0.06 -2.65
C THR A 45 -1.30 -0.34 -4.10
N ASP A 46 -1.00 0.54 -5.06
CA ASP A 46 -1.19 0.24 -6.48
C ASP A 46 -0.27 -0.90 -6.93
N SER A 47 1.00 -0.94 -6.46
CA SER A 47 1.91 -2.06 -6.71
C SER A 47 1.37 -3.38 -6.16
N ILE A 48 0.86 -3.37 -4.93
CA ILE A 48 0.26 -4.56 -4.32
C ILE A 48 -0.97 -5.00 -5.11
N ASN A 49 -1.86 -4.08 -5.48
CA ASN A 49 -3.06 -4.39 -6.27
C ASN A 49 -2.73 -4.97 -7.65
N GLU A 50 -1.71 -4.45 -8.32
CA GLU A 50 -1.25 -4.96 -9.61
C GLU A 50 -0.68 -6.37 -9.48
N GLU A 51 0.09 -6.63 -8.44
CA GLU A 51 0.63 -7.94 -8.12
C GLU A 51 -0.49 -8.94 -7.79
N VAL A 52 -1.45 -8.53 -6.97
CA VAL A 52 -2.65 -9.31 -6.64
C VAL A 52 -3.46 -9.69 -7.87
N ALA A 53 -3.66 -8.73 -8.78
CA ALA A 53 -4.38 -8.99 -10.02
C ALA A 53 -3.67 -10.04 -10.89
N THR A 54 -2.34 -10.11 -10.81
CA THR A 54 -1.51 -11.09 -11.54
C THR A 54 -1.62 -12.49 -10.92
N PHE A 55 -1.72 -12.60 -9.58
CA PHE A 55 -1.82 -13.90 -8.88
C PHE A 55 -3.24 -14.47 -8.78
N GLY A 56 -4.23 -13.79 -9.29
CA GLY A 56 -5.63 -14.19 -9.31
C GLY A 56 -6.38 -13.73 -8.05
N ALA A 57 -7.21 -12.71 -8.21
CA ALA A 57 -8.12 -12.21 -7.17
C ALA A 57 -9.09 -13.30 -6.64
N ASP A 58 -9.25 -14.39 -7.41
CA ASP A 58 -10.16 -15.49 -7.13
C ASP A 58 -9.48 -16.67 -6.41
N ARG A 59 -8.38 -16.41 -5.66
CA ARG A 59 -7.66 -17.45 -4.92
C ARG A 59 -7.87 -17.29 -3.42
N MET A 60 -8.16 -18.40 -2.75
CA MET A 60 -8.18 -18.52 -1.30
C MET A 60 -7.12 -19.52 -0.85
N THR A 61 -6.40 -19.22 0.22
CA THR A 61 -5.44 -20.14 0.83
C THR A 61 -6.01 -20.64 2.15
N VAL A 62 -6.04 -21.94 2.30
CA VAL A 62 -6.44 -22.63 3.54
C VAL A 62 -5.21 -23.19 4.21
N GLN A 63 -5.02 -22.88 5.49
CA GLN A 63 -4.00 -23.45 6.34
C GLN A 63 -4.64 -24.14 7.54
N ILE A 64 -4.20 -25.37 7.83
CA ILE A 64 -4.70 -26.18 8.94
C ILE A 64 -3.65 -26.19 10.04
N GLU A 65 -4.04 -25.71 11.21
CA GLU A 65 -3.17 -25.56 12.40
C GLU A 65 -3.54 -26.53 13.52
N ASP A 66 -4.22 -27.65 13.18
CA ASP A 66 -4.64 -28.62 14.22
C ASP A 66 -3.49 -29.54 14.64
N ALA A 67 -3.06 -29.43 15.91
CA ALA A 67 -2.06 -30.31 16.48
C ALA A 67 -2.54 -31.79 16.60
N SER A 68 -3.84 -32.05 16.51
CA SER A 68 -4.44 -33.39 16.63
C SER A 68 -4.74 -34.05 15.28
N LYS A 69 -4.93 -33.26 14.23
CA LYS A 69 -5.18 -33.71 12.85
C LYS A 69 -4.33 -32.87 11.90
N SER A 70 -3.22 -33.44 11.49
CA SER A 70 -2.17 -32.71 10.72
C SER A 70 -2.60 -32.24 9.31
N GLY A 71 -3.90 -32.18 9.00
CA GLY A 71 -4.41 -31.72 7.70
C GLY A 71 -5.65 -32.47 7.24
N VAL A 72 -6.04 -32.23 6.00
CA VAL A 72 -7.13 -32.91 5.28
C VAL A 72 -6.57 -34.03 4.40
N SER A 73 -7.39 -35.05 4.15
CA SER A 73 -7.09 -36.12 3.21
C SER A 73 -7.41 -35.67 1.77
N VAL A 74 -6.85 -36.36 0.77
CA VAL A 74 -7.18 -36.13 -0.65
C VAL A 74 -8.69 -36.23 -0.90
N ALA A 75 -9.37 -37.22 -0.27
CA ALA A 75 -10.84 -37.37 -0.41
C ALA A 75 -11.64 -36.20 0.19
N GLU A 76 -11.10 -35.48 1.16
CA GLU A 76 -11.72 -34.25 1.68
C GLU A 76 -11.49 -33.09 0.73
N LEU A 77 -10.36 -33.00 0.03
CA LEU A 77 -10.11 -32.01 -1.01
C LEU A 77 -11.06 -32.20 -2.22
N ASP A 78 -11.28 -33.45 -2.66
CA ASP A 78 -12.25 -33.76 -3.74
C ASP A 78 -13.67 -33.26 -3.39
N ARG A 79 -14.05 -33.26 -2.11
CA ARG A 79 -15.33 -32.72 -1.65
C ARG A 79 -15.37 -31.20 -1.68
N LEU A 80 -14.25 -30.55 -1.39
CA LEU A 80 -14.13 -29.10 -1.50
C LEU A 80 -14.18 -28.65 -2.98
N GLU A 81 -13.59 -29.41 -3.88
CA GLU A 81 -13.64 -29.17 -5.32
C GLU A 81 -15.06 -29.32 -5.91
N ALA A 82 -15.93 -30.12 -5.26
CA ALA A 82 -17.33 -30.30 -5.65
C ALA A 82 -18.26 -29.15 -5.20
N ILE A 83 -17.74 -28.15 -4.45
CA ILE A 83 -18.54 -26.96 -4.06
C ILE A 83 -18.79 -26.09 -5.29
N ASP A 84 -20.03 -25.64 -5.44
CA ASP A 84 -20.43 -24.73 -6.53
C ASP A 84 -19.66 -23.41 -6.44
N GLY A 85 -19.05 -22.99 -7.55
CA GLY A 85 -18.17 -21.83 -7.62
C GLY A 85 -16.69 -22.12 -7.36
N VAL A 86 -16.30 -23.35 -6.99
CA VAL A 86 -14.90 -23.79 -6.95
C VAL A 86 -14.47 -24.25 -8.33
N ARG A 87 -13.44 -23.62 -8.89
CA ARG A 87 -12.86 -24.00 -10.18
C ARG A 87 -11.87 -25.16 -10.04
N SER A 88 -11.00 -25.11 -9.02
CA SER A 88 -10.03 -26.16 -8.73
C SER A 88 -9.45 -25.99 -7.32
N VAL A 89 -8.92 -27.08 -6.77
CA VAL A 89 -8.20 -27.12 -5.50
C VAL A 89 -6.77 -27.55 -5.74
N SER A 90 -5.79 -26.75 -5.30
CA SER A 90 -4.37 -27.02 -5.45
C SER A 90 -3.73 -27.30 -4.09
N PRO A 91 -3.54 -28.56 -3.71
CA PRO A 91 -2.84 -28.93 -2.48
C PRO A 91 -1.37 -28.51 -2.53
N THR A 92 -0.86 -28.11 -1.36
CA THR A 92 0.54 -27.75 -1.17
C THR A 92 1.11 -28.54 0.00
N THR A 93 2.27 -29.15 -0.22
CA THR A 93 3.08 -29.73 0.86
C THR A 93 4.51 -29.24 0.72
N THR A 94 5.17 -28.93 1.84
CA THR A 94 6.54 -28.42 1.83
C THR A 94 7.38 -29.24 2.78
N GLN A 95 8.55 -29.65 2.31
CA GLN A 95 9.51 -30.43 3.10
C GLN A 95 10.93 -29.93 2.80
N GLN A 96 11.71 -29.72 3.85
CA GLN A 96 13.16 -29.50 3.74
C GLN A 96 13.85 -30.84 3.61
N THR A 97 14.65 -31.05 2.55
CA THR A 97 15.37 -32.30 2.34
C THR A 97 16.69 -32.04 1.60
N ASP A 98 17.59 -33.01 1.69
CA ASP A 98 18.84 -32.94 0.98
C ASP A 98 18.63 -33.22 -0.54
N VAL A 99 19.12 -32.30 -1.33
CA VAL A 99 19.04 -32.35 -2.79
C VAL A 99 20.45 -32.36 -3.36
N TYR A 100 20.69 -33.25 -4.28
CA TYR A 100 21.94 -33.33 -5.03
C TYR A 100 21.72 -32.81 -6.45
N VAL A 101 22.33 -31.65 -6.73
CA VAL A 101 22.29 -30.99 -8.05
C VAL A 101 23.73 -30.69 -8.49
N THR A 102 24.11 -31.04 -9.71
CA THR A 102 25.41 -30.68 -10.31
C THR A 102 26.62 -30.93 -9.40
N ALA A 103 26.71 -32.14 -8.77
CA ALA A 103 27.78 -32.55 -7.89
C ALA A 103 27.88 -31.83 -6.52
N GLN A 104 26.83 -31.06 -6.13
CA GLN A 104 26.73 -30.46 -4.82
C GLN A 104 25.48 -30.97 -4.10
N THR A 105 25.60 -31.18 -2.77
CA THR A 105 24.46 -31.50 -1.90
C THR A 105 24.14 -30.25 -1.09
N SER A 106 22.89 -29.83 -1.13
CA SER A 106 22.37 -28.75 -0.29
C SER A 106 21.00 -29.12 0.24
N THR A 107 20.66 -28.64 1.43
CA THR A 107 19.30 -28.77 1.95
C THR A 107 18.42 -27.73 1.28
N GLN A 108 17.40 -28.18 0.57
CA GLN A 108 16.50 -27.34 -0.20
C GLN A 108 15.05 -27.54 0.21
N SER A 109 14.22 -26.52 -0.03
CA SER A 109 12.78 -26.63 0.12
C SER A 109 12.18 -27.36 -1.07
N VAL A 110 11.57 -28.50 -0.83
CA VAL A 110 10.82 -29.25 -1.84
C VAL A 110 9.34 -29.05 -1.60
N VAL A 111 8.66 -28.53 -2.61
CA VAL A 111 7.24 -28.18 -2.58
C VAL A 111 6.46 -29.10 -3.50
N GLY A 112 5.50 -29.83 -2.94
CA GLY A 112 4.54 -30.61 -3.72
C GLY A 112 3.39 -29.73 -4.17
N LYS A 113 3.10 -29.67 -5.46
CA LYS A 113 1.99 -28.91 -6.07
C LYS A 113 1.19 -29.78 -7.02
N SER A 114 -0.07 -29.38 -7.31
CA SER A 114 -0.86 -29.97 -8.40
C SER A 114 -0.65 -29.19 -9.71
N ASP A 115 -1.18 -29.73 -10.79
CA ASP A 115 -1.22 -29.09 -12.11
C ASP A 115 -2.02 -27.78 -12.10
N ALA A 116 -3.03 -27.69 -11.25
CA ALA A 116 -3.86 -26.48 -11.12
C ALA A 116 -3.10 -25.22 -10.65
N TYR A 117 -1.88 -25.37 -10.12
CA TYR A 117 -1.00 -24.26 -9.73
C TYR A 117 -0.37 -23.55 -10.92
N PHE A 118 -0.19 -24.27 -12.06
CA PHE A 118 0.58 -23.78 -13.20
C PHE A 118 -0.32 -23.13 -14.25
N ASP A 119 0.02 -21.91 -14.60
CA ASP A 119 -0.49 -21.17 -15.73
C ASP A 119 0.68 -20.74 -16.64
N ASP A 120 0.38 -20.08 -17.74
CA ASP A 120 1.38 -19.61 -18.71
C ASP A 120 2.37 -18.58 -18.12
N SER A 121 2.03 -17.93 -17.01
CA SER A 121 2.86 -16.95 -16.35
C SER A 121 3.81 -17.54 -15.29
N THR A 122 3.49 -18.72 -14.78
CA THR A 122 4.24 -19.38 -13.70
C THR A 122 5.51 -20.08 -14.19
N VAL A 123 5.56 -20.46 -15.47
CA VAL A 123 6.68 -21.22 -16.06
C VAL A 123 7.51 -20.33 -16.96
N ALA A 124 8.82 -20.21 -16.66
CA ALA A 124 9.76 -19.44 -17.51
C ALA A 124 10.24 -20.23 -18.72
N THR A 125 10.66 -21.50 -18.51
CA THR A 125 11.13 -22.38 -19.59
C THR A 125 10.65 -23.80 -19.37
N GLY A 126 10.41 -24.53 -20.45
CA GLY A 126 9.93 -25.91 -20.40
C GLY A 126 8.41 -26.00 -20.25
N ARG A 127 7.94 -26.86 -19.36
CA ARG A 127 6.51 -27.04 -19.05
C ARG A 127 6.25 -27.16 -17.56
N GLY A 128 5.04 -26.81 -17.14
CA GLY A 128 4.51 -27.08 -15.80
C GLY A 128 4.23 -28.58 -15.57
N LEU A 129 3.71 -28.90 -14.37
CA LEU A 129 3.16 -30.22 -14.08
C LEU A 129 1.87 -30.41 -14.87
N THR A 130 1.65 -31.64 -15.29
CA THR A 130 0.43 -32.05 -16.00
C THR A 130 -0.44 -32.94 -15.10
N PRO A 131 -1.76 -33.06 -15.36
CA PRO A 131 -2.63 -34.00 -14.64
C PRO A 131 -2.07 -35.44 -14.65
N VAL A 132 -1.36 -35.83 -15.73
CA VAL A 132 -0.72 -37.15 -15.84
C VAL A 132 0.45 -37.28 -14.85
N ASP A 133 1.25 -36.24 -14.69
CA ASP A 133 2.36 -36.24 -13.72
C ASP A 133 1.85 -36.44 -12.28
N VAL A 134 0.75 -35.77 -11.93
CA VAL A 134 0.13 -35.87 -10.61
C VAL A 134 -0.52 -37.24 -10.41
N SER A 135 -1.31 -37.73 -11.39
CA SER A 135 -2.05 -38.98 -11.26
C SER A 135 -1.16 -40.23 -11.31
N GLN A 136 -0.07 -40.22 -12.08
CA GLN A 136 0.86 -41.32 -12.20
C GLN A 136 2.06 -41.22 -11.28
N GLN A 137 2.11 -40.20 -10.41
CA GLN A 137 3.21 -40.00 -9.45
C GLN A 137 4.58 -39.97 -10.13
N THR A 138 4.69 -39.28 -11.27
CA THR A 138 5.93 -39.24 -12.02
C THR A 138 7.03 -38.49 -11.25
N HIS A 139 8.27 -38.91 -11.46
CA HIS A 139 9.45 -38.27 -10.87
C HIS A 139 9.97 -37.16 -11.76
N VAL A 140 9.19 -36.08 -11.86
CA VAL A 140 9.56 -34.85 -12.58
C VAL A 140 9.65 -33.70 -11.59
N ALA A 141 10.48 -32.71 -11.90
CA ALA A 141 10.70 -31.54 -11.04
C ALA A 141 10.76 -30.25 -11.87
N LEU A 142 10.31 -29.15 -11.27
CA LEU A 142 10.59 -27.80 -11.74
C LEU A 142 11.53 -27.13 -10.75
N LEU A 143 12.47 -26.34 -11.26
CA LEU A 143 13.39 -25.56 -10.43
C LEU A 143 12.91 -24.12 -10.32
N GLY A 144 12.99 -23.53 -9.13
CA GLY A 144 12.83 -22.10 -8.95
C GLY A 144 13.92 -21.31 -9.70
N ASP A 145 13.65 -20.05 -10.03
CA ASP A 145 14.52 -19.24 -10.88
C ASP A 145 15.93 -19.09 -10.30
N THR A 146 16.05 -18.72 -9.03
CA THR A 146 17.35 -18.57 -8.35
C THR A 146 18.13 -19.87 -8.35
N LEU A 147 17.48 -20.97 -7.96
CA LEU A 147 18.12 -22.30 -7.90
C LEU A 147 18.55 -22.77 -9.30
N ALA A 148 17.74 -22.53 -10.33
CA ALA A 148 18.06 -22.90 -11.72
C ALA A 148 19.29 -22.13 -12.22
N ASN A 149 19.36 -20.82 -11.95
CA ASN A 149 20.47 -19.97 -12.35
C ASN A 149 21.78 -20.30 -11.61
N GLU A 150 21.68 -20.63 -10.30
CA GLU A 150 22.85 -21.02 -9.50
C GLU A 150 23.39 -22.40 -9.88
N ALA A 151 22.50 -23.38 -10.06
CA ALA A 151 22.91 -24.75 -10.36
C ALA A 151 23.35 -24.96 -11.81
N PHE A 152 22.78 -24.19 -12.75
CA PHE A 152 23.01 -24.32 -14.19
C PHE A 152 23.36 -22.98 -14.87
N PRO A 153 24.44 -22.28 -14.46
CA PRO A 153 24.74 -20.91 -14.92
C PRO A 153 25.04 -20.81 -16.45
N THR A 154 25.40 -21.91 -17.09
CA THR A 154 25.80 -21.93 -18.52
C THR A 154 25.08 -22.97 -19.37
N THR A 155 24.28 -23.83 -18.77
CA THR A 155 23.59 -24.94 -19.45
C THR A 155 22.09 -24.87 -19.13
N SER A 156 21.27 -25.41 -20.05
CA SER A 156 19.84 -25.53 -19.77
C SER A 156 19.59 -26.61 -18.70
N PRO A 157 18.81 -26.35 -17.66
CA PRO A 157 18.44 -27.38 -16.68
C PRO A 157 17.47 -28.43 -17.23
N LEU A 158 16.82 -28.16 -18.39
CA LEU A 158 15.79 -29.04 -18.95
C LEU A 158 16.35 -30.40 -19.36
N GLY A 159 15.73 -31.47 -18.85
CA GLY A 159 16.15 -32.85 -19.11
C GLY A 159 17.27 -33.35 -18.20
N GLU A 160 17.86 -32.49 -17.39
CA GLU A 160 18.86 -32.87 -16.39
C GLU A 160 18.24 -33.70 -15.26
N THR A 161 19.07 -34.48 -14.58
CA THR A 161 18.62 -35.30 -13.45
C THR A 161 19.12 -34.72 -12.14
N ILE A 162 18.20 -34.50 -11.22
CA ILE A 162 18.49 -34.13 -9.84
C ILE A 162 18.08 -35.26 -8.89
N VAL A 163 18.68 -35.33 -7.71
CA VAL A 163 18.35 -36.36 -6.70
C VAL A 163 17.76 -35.67 -5.46
N ILE A 164 16.53 -35.99 -5.12
CA ILE A 164 15.81 -35.44 -3.98
C ILE A 164 15.60 -36.56 -2.96
N GLY A 165 16.19 -36.47 -1.77
CA GLY A 165 16.05 -37.50 -0.74
C GLY A 165 16.42 -38.90 -1.22
N GLY A 166 17.39 -39.03 -2.14
CA GLY A 166 17.83 -40.31 -2.70
C GLY A 166 17.08 -40.79 -3.96
N ILE A 167 16.00 -40.10 -4.37
CA ILE A 167 15.21 -40.47 -5.58
C ILE A 167 15.56 -39.53 -6.72
N ARG A 168 15.67 -40.08 -7.93
CA ARG A 168 16.01 -39.31 -9.15
C ARG A 168 14.78 -38.66 -9.75
N TYR A 169 14.91 -37.40 -10.10
CA TYR A 169 13.88 -36.58 -10.78
C TYR A 169 14.45 -35.99 -12.05
N THR A 170 13.61 -35.91 -13.09
CA THR A 170 13.97 -35.23 -14.35
C THR A 170 13.43 -33.82 -14.31
N VAL A 171 14.27 -32.81 -14.58
CA VAL A 171 13.85 -31.42 -14.66
C VAL A 171 13.07 -31.19 -15.94
N VAL A 172 11.80 -30.78 -15.84
CA VAL A 172 10.89 -30.55 -16.98
C VAL A 172 10.59 -29.06 -17.23
N GLY A 173 10.93 -28.20 -16.29
CA GLY A 173 10.76 -26.77 -16.45
C GLY A 173 11.47 -25.96 -15.37
N THR A 174 11.50 -24.66 -15.56
CA THR A 174 11.90 -23.67 -14.54
C THR A 174 10.75 -22.72 -14.29
N LEU A 175 10.62 -22.26 -13.05
CA LEU A 175 9.62 -21.28 -12.68
C LEU A 175 10.06 -19.88 -13.12
N ALA A 176 9.11 -19.03 -13.39
CA ALA A 176 9.35 -17.60 -13.53
C ALA A 176 9.76 -17.00 -12.18
N PRO A 177 10.60 -15.96 -12.14
CA PRO A 177 10.96 -15.31 -10.89
C PRO A 177 9.70 -14.84 -10.17
N SER A 178 9.60 -15.20 -8.89
CA SER A 178 8.48 -14.76 -8.05
C SER A 178 8.69 -13.32 -7.64
N SER A 179 7.60 -12.57 -7.46
CA SER A 179 7.69 -11.22 -6.94
C SER A 179 8.08 -11.20 -5.46
N GLU A 180 8.63 -10.07 -4.99
CA GLU A 180 9.11 -9.91 -3.61
C GLU A 180 8.03 -10.15 -2.53
N PHE A 181 6.74 -10.09 -2.87
CA PHE A 181 5.61 -10.28 -1.96
C PHE A 181 5.02 -11.70 -1.95
N SER A 182 5.40 -12.55 -2.91
CA SER A 182 4.98 -13.96 -2.94
C SER A 182 5.89 -14.81 -2.04
N MET A 183 5.35 -15.90 -1.48
CA MET A 183 6.21 -16.93 -0.87
C MET A 183 7.18 -17.41 -1.94
N SER A 184 8.44 -16.95 -1.84
CA SER A 184 9.45 -17.18 -2.88
C SER A 184 9.63 -18.68 -3.15
N THR A 185 9.18 -19.11 -4.31
CA THR A 185 9.51 -20.44 -4.84
C THR A 185 10.82 -20.43 -5.62
N ASP A 186 11.53 -19.28 -5.64
CA ASP A 186 12.74 -19.09 -6.44
C ASP A 186 13.89 -19.99 -6.02
N GLU A 187 13.97 -20.33 -4.73
CA GLU A 187 14.93 -21.27 -4.16
C GLU A 187 14.34 -22.67 -3.96
N ALA A 188 13.08 -22.91 -4.34
CA ALA A 188 12.41 -24.18 -4.13
C ALA A 188 12.46 -25.10 -5.34
N ILE A 189 12.25 -26.39 -5.08
CA ILE A 189 12.03 -27.40 -6.11
C ILE A 189 10.59 -27.82 -6.04
N VAL A 190 9.88 -27.76 -7.16
CA VAL A 190 8.47 -28.16 -7.22
C VAL A 190 8.35 -29.53 -7.87
N ILE A 191 7.65 -30.45 -7.20
CA ILE A 191 7.36 -31.81 -7.67
C ILE A 191 5.86 -32.09 -7.59
N PRO A 192 5.33 -33.14 -8.26
CA PRO A 192 3.93 -33.51 -8.11
C PRO A 192 3.57 -33.79 -6.64
N VAL A 193 2.47 -33.22 -6.16
CA VAL A 193 2.06 -33.34 -4.76
C VAL A 193 1.87 -34.79 -4.32
N THR A 194 1.32 -35.63 -5.19
CA THR A 194 1.13 -37.07 -4.92
C THR A 194 2.45 -37.82 -4.76
N THR A 195 3.47 -37.44 -5.54
CA THR A 195 4.83 -37.95 -5.41
C THR A 195 5.48 -37.49 -4.11
N ALA A 196 5.29 -36.20 -3.76
CA ALA A 196 5.80 -35.63 -2.50
C ALA A 196 5.18 -36.32 -1.28
N LEU A 197 3.86 -36.50 -1.24
CA LEU A 197 3.15 -37.19 -0.14
C LEU A 197 3.68 -38.62 0.04
N GLN A 198 3.87 -39.35 -1.04
CA GLN A 198 4.39 -40.70 -1.01
C GLN A 198 5.84 -40.74 -0.51
N GLN A 199 6.70 -39.87 -1.05
CA GLN A 199 8.12 -39.84 -0.68
C GLN A 199 8.36 -39.43 0.77
N PHE A 200 7.63 -38.46 1.25
CA PHE A 200 7.76 -37.93 2.62
C PHE A 200 6.86 -38.63 3.64
N HIS A 201 6.17 -39.71 3.24
CA HIS A 201 5.24 -40.47 4.10
C HIS A 201 4.17 -39.60 4.77
N GLN A 202 3.70 -38.59 4.06
CA GLN A 202 2.62 -37.71 4.51
C GLN A 202 1.28 -38.24 3.98
N ASN A 203 0.29 -38.36 4.87
CA ASN A 203 -1.06 -38.82 4.50
C ASN A 203 -2.09 -37.72 4.50
N THR A 204 -1.70 -36.52 4.92
CA THR A 204 -2.56 -35.36 5.04
C THR A 204 -1.90 -34.13 4.47
N ILE A 205 -2.73 -33.19 4.05
CA ILE A 205 -2.34 -31.93 3.43
C ILE A 205 -2.72 -30.82 4.40
N ALA A 206 -1.75 -30.07 4.87
CA ALA A 206 -1.93 -28.99 5.83
C ALA A 206 -2.23 -27.63 5.16
N SER A 207 -1.88 -27.48 3.90
CA SER A 207 -2.12 -26.22 3.16
C SER A 207 -2.60 -26.51 1.75
N PHE A 208 -3.58 -25.76 1.26
CA PHE A 208 -4.08 -25.85 -0.10
C PHE A 208 -4.68 -24.53 -0.54
N ASP A 209 -4.62 -24.29 -1.85
CA ASP A 209 -5.21 -23.15 -2.49
C ASP A 209 -6.52 -23.57 -3.17
N ILE A 210 -7.54 -22.75 -3.06
CA ILE A 210 -8.83 -22.91 -3.74
C ILE A 210 -8.94 -21.78 -4.75
N TYR A 211 -9.12 -22.13 -6.01
CA TYR A 211 -9.41 -21.18 -7.09
C TYR A 211 -10.91 -21.13 -7.31
N THR A 212 -11.50 -19.95 -7.27
CA THR A 212 -12.94 -19.75 -7.42
C THR A 212 -13.28 -19.19 -8.79
N GLU A 213 -14.56 -19.22 -9.15
CA GLU A 213 -15.06 -18.45 -10.28
C GLU A 213 -15.14 -16.96 -9.89
N ALA A 214 -14.94 -16.08 -10.88
CA ALA A 214 -14.90 -14.63 -10.65
C ALA A 214 -16.15 -14.12 -9.93
N GLY A 215 -15.95 -13.42 -8.83
CA GLY A 215 -17.02 -12.83 -8.02
C GLY A 215 -17.77 -13.81 -7.10
N GLN A 216 -17.29 -15.05 -6.95
CA GLN A 216 -17.90 -16.04 -6.05
C GLN A 216 -17.08 -16.30 -4.78
N SER A 217 -15.97 -15.60 -4.59
CA SER A 217 -15.02 -15.82 -3.48
C SER A 217 -15.69 -15.81 -2.11
N GLU A 218 -16.59 -14.85 -1.82
CA GLU A 218 -17.28 -14.75 -0.53
C GLU A 218 -18.21 -15.95 -0.26
N THR A 219 -19.02 -16.33 -1.27
CA THR A 219 -19.95 -17.48 -1.16
C THR A 219 -19.20 -18.80 -0.99
N VAL A 220 -18.11 -18.98 -1.73
CA VAL A 220 -17.24 -20.16 -1.63
C VAL A 220 -16.52 -20.19 -0.28
N ASN A 221 -16.04 -19.03 0.22
CA ASN A 221 -15.41 -18.92 1.54
C ASN A 221 -16.35 -19.40 2.66
N GLU A 222 -17.62 -18.98 2.64
CA GLU A 222 -18.62 -19.44 3.60
C GLU A 222 -18.84 -20.95 3.52
N ALA A 223 -19.00 -21.49 2.30
CA ALA A 223 -19.24 -22.92 2.07
C ALA A 223 -18.04 -23.78 2.49
N VAL A 224 -16.80 -23.35 2.16
CA VAL A 224 -15.55 -24.02 2.56
C VAL A 224 -15.40 -23.99 4.08
N THR A 225 -15.60 -22.84 4.70
CA THR A 225 -15.53 -22.68 6.16
C THR A 225 -16.54 -23.60 6.86
N GLN A 226 -17.77 -23.68 6.37
CA GLN A 226 -18.79 -24.56 6.93
C GLN A 226 -18.41 -26.04 6.79
N GLN A 227 -17.87 -26.44 5.64
CA GLN A 227 -17.45 -27.81 5.38
C GLN A 227 -16.25 -28.21 6.26
N LEU A 228 -15.24 -27.34 6.37
CA LEU A 228 -14.08 -27.56 7.23
C LEU A 228 -14.46 -27.57 8.71
N THR A 229 -15.34 -26.67 9.16
CA THR A 229 -15.85 -26.66 10.53
C THR A 229 -16.53 -27.98 10.87
N THR A 230 -17.27 -28.56 9.93
CA THR A 230 -17.90 -29.89 10.09
C THR A 230 -16.83 -30.99 10.14
N ALA A 231 -15.82 -30.96 9.27
CA ALA A 231 -14.73 -31.94 9.23
C ALA A 231 -13.84 -31.92 10.47
N PHE A 232 -13.69 -30.75 11.10
CA PHE A 232 -12.89 -30.55 12.31
C PHE A 232 -13.73 -30.48 13.61
N ASN A 233 -15.01 -30.90 13.57
CA ASN A 233 -15.93 -30.96 14.73
C ASN A 233 -16.09 -29.60 15.45
N GLY A 234 -16.19 -28.51 14.72
CA GLY A 234 -16.42 -27.17 15.26
C GLY A 234 -15.20 -26.54 15.94
N ARG A 235 -14.00 -27.05 15.71
CA ARG A 235 -12.77 -26.44 16.21
C ARG A 235 -12.24 -25.43 15.22
N ASP A 236 -11.85 -24.26 15.70
CA ASP A 236 -11.13 -23.23 14.93
C ASP A 236 -9.64 -23.62 14.77
N THR A 237 -9.40 -24.69 14.01
CA THR A 237 -8.06 -25.25 13.78
C THR A 237 -7.59 -25.07 12.35
N PHE A 238 -8.25 -24.23 11.61
CA PHE A 238 -7.90 -23.84 10.23
C PHE A 238 -8.10 -22.35 10.06
N ASN A 239 -7.31 -21.78 9.17
CA ASN A 239 -7.41 -20.40 8.72
C ASN A 239 -7.69 -20.39 7.23
N VAL A 240 -8.76 -19.70 6.81
CA VAL A 240 -9.07 -19.44 5.41
C VAL A 240 -8.76 -17.98 5.17
N THR A 241 -7.77 -17.72 4.34
CA THR A 241 -7.40 -16.34 3.95
C THR A 241 -7.76 -16.17 2.50
N SER A 242 -8.76 -15.35 2.24
CA SER A 242 -9.06 -14.92 0.87
C SER A 242 -8.13 -13.76 0.49
N PHE A 243 -7.89 -13.62 -0.79
CA PHE A 243 -7.15 -12.46 -1.30
C PHE A 243 -7.88 -11.15 -1.03
N GLU A 244 -9.21 -11.20 -1.07
CA GLU A 244 -10.11 -10.09 -0.76
C GLU A 244 -9.97 -9.64 0.70
N ASP A 245 -9.87 -10.59 1.65
CA ASP A 245 -9.61 -10.30 3.07
C ASP A 245 -8.22 -9.66 3.28
N ALA A 246 -7.22 -10.12 2.51
CA ALA A 246 -5.88 -9.54 2.55
C ALA A 246 -5.89 -8.08 2.04
N LEU A 247 -6.56 -7.80 0.93
CA LEU A 247 -6.76 -6.44 0.41
C LEU A 247 -7.53 -5.55 1.40
N ALA A 248 -8.60 -6.04 1.99
CA ALA A 248 -9.36 -5.32 3.00
C ALA A 248 -8.49 -4.98 4.23
N SER A 249 -7.59 -5.90 4.62
CA SER A 249 -6.62 -5.65 5.71
C SER A 249 -5.60 -4.58 5.32
N ILE A 250 -5.10 -4.58 4.09
CA ILE A 250 -4.20 -3.54 3.55
C ILE A 250 -4.91 -2.18 3.53
N ASP A 251 -6.15 -2.12 3.08
CA ASP A 251 -6.94 -0.89 3.08
C ASP A 251 -7.15 -0.35 4.50
N GLN A 252 -7.39 -1.23 5.46
CA GLN A 252 -7.50 -0.84 6.87
C GLN A 252 -6.18 -0.29 7.42
N ILE A 253 -5.05 -0.93 7.12
CA ILE A 253 -3.72 -0.43 7.50
C ILE A 253 -3.46 0.93 6.84
N ASN A 254 -3.76 1.10 5.56
CA ASN A 254 -3.61 2.35 4.84
C ASN A 254 -4.47 3.47 5.44
N ALA A 255 -5.71 3.16 5.85
CA ALA A 255 -6.57 4.12 6.53
C ALA A 255 -6.00 4.56 7.89
N LEU A 256 -5.46 3.62 8.68
CA LEU A 256 -4.79 3.92 9.95
C LEU A 256 -3.53 4.77 9.76
N LEU A 257 -2.67 4.40 8.80
CA LEU A 257 -1.49 5.18 8.44
C LEU A 257 -1.86 6.58 7.99
N SER A 258 -2.86 6.72 7.12
CA SER A 258 -3.36 8.01 6.65
C SER A 258 -3.86 8.87 7.80
N MET A 259 -4.58 8.30 8.77
CA MET A 259 -5.05 9.01 9.95
C MET A 259 -3.89 9.51 10.81
N LEU A 260 -2.87 8.67 11.05
CA LEU A 260 -1.65 9.06 11.79
C LEU A 260 -0.91 10.19 11.07
N LEU A 261 -0.73 10.08 9.77
CA LEU A 261 -0.02 11.09 8.97
C LEU A 261 -0.76 12.42 8.93
N VAL A 262 -2.08 12.42 8.77
CA VAL A 262 -2.91 13.64 8.87
C VAL A 262 -2.80 14.24 10.27
N GLY A 263 -2.73 13.43 11.32
CA GLY A 263 -2.50 13.89 12.69
C GLY A 263 -1.16 14.64 12.84
N ILE A 264 -0.07 14.04 12.37
CA ILE A 264 1.28 14.66 12.41
C ILE A 264 1.34 15.93 11.57
N ALA A 265 0.80 15.89 10.36
CA ALA A 265 0.75 17.04 9.48
C ALA A 265 -0.11 18.18 10.07
N SER A 266 -1.19 17.85 10.78
CA SER A 266 -2.02 18.84 11.47
C SER A 266 -1.24 19.61 12.54
N ILE A 267 -0.31 18.95 13.26
CA ILE A 267 0.56 19.64 14.22
C ILE A 267 1.46 20.65 13.49
N SER A 268 2.09 20.26 12.38
CA SER A 268 2.91 21.16 11.56
C SER A 268 2.10 22.34 11.02
N LEU A 269 0.89 22.08 10.54
CA LEU A 269 -0.03 23.10 10.05
C LEU A 269 -0.51 24.03 11.18
N LEU A 270 -0.74 23.53 12.40
CA LEU A 270 -1.05 24.37 13.57
C LEU A 270 0.10 25.32 13.89
N VAL A 271 1.34 24.86 13.86
CA VAL A 271 2.53 25.72 14.05
C VAL A 271 2.60 26.79 12.97
N GLY A 272 2.39 26.42 11.70
CA GLY A 272 2.29 27.36 10.58
C GLY A 272 1.14 28.36 10.76
N GLY A 273 -0.03 27.90 11.25
CA GLY A 273 -1.19 28.75 11.56
C GLY A 273 -0.92 29.76 12.66
N ILE A 274 -0.25 29.37 13.74
CA ILE A 274 0.21 30.30 14.80
C ILE A 274 1.15 31.35 14.20
N GLY A 275 2.02 30.95 13.27
CA GLY A 275 2.86 31.85 12.50
C GLY A 275 2.04 32.90 11.71
N ILE A 276 0.97 32.45 10.99
CA ILE A 276 0.05 33.37 10.31
C ILE A 276 -0.60 34.33 11.28
N MET A 277 -1.12 33.82 12.40
CA MET A 277 -1.77 34.65 13.43
C MET A 277 -0.83 35.74 13.95
N ASN A 278 0.41 35.36 14.32
CA ASN A 278 1.41 36.30 14.82
C ASN A 278 1.81 37.33 13.77
N MET A 279 2.03 36.91 12.55
CA MET A 279 2.34 37.81 11.43
C MET A 279 1.22 38.81 11.19
N MET A 280 -0.02 38.35 11.16
CA MET A 280 -1.19 39.18 10.93
C MET A 280 -1.45 40.16 12.10
N LEU A 281 -1.23 39.76 13.36
CA LEU A 281 -1.35 40.66 14.50
C LEU A 281 -0.36 41.80 14.42
N VAL A 282 0.88 41.55 14.04
CA VAL A 282 1.88 42.61 13.82
C VAL A 282 1.48 43.49 12.62
N SER A 283 1.06 42.89 11.50
CA SER A 283 0.60 43.65 10.34
C SER A 283 -0.58 44.57 10.68
N VAL A 284 -1.50 44.15 11.52
CA VAL A 284 -2.61 44.98 12.02
C VAL A 284 -2.10 46.18 12.86
N THR A 285 -1.09 45.96 13.71
CA THR A 285 -0.50 47.05 14.52
C THR A 285 0.30 48.04 13.66
N GLU A 286 1.08 47.57 12.71
CA GLU A 286 1.85 48.41 11.77
C GLU A 286 0.93 49.24 10.83
N ARG A 287 -0.26 48.71 10.51
CA ARG A 287 -1.23 49.37 9.59
C ARG A 287 -2.40 50.00 10.34
N THR A 288 -2.26 50.28 11.63
CA THR A 288 -3.34 50.82 12.49
C THR A 288 -3.89 52.17 11.95
N SER A 289 -3.02 53.10 11.54
CA SER A 289 -3.44 54.38 10.98
C SER A 289 -4.15 54.27 9.62
N GLU A 290 -3.71 53.37 8.77
CA GLU A 290 -4.38 53.05 7.50
C GLU A 290 -5.78 52.51 7.70
N ILE A 291 -5.94 51.57 8.66
CA ILE A 291 -7.25 51.01 9.04
C ILE A 291 -8.15 52.10 9.61
N GLY A 292 -7.60 52.96 10.49
CA GLY A 292 -8.31 54.09 11.07
C GLY A 292 -8.83 55.07 10.02
N LEU A 293 -7.98 55.41 9.04
CA LEU A 293 -8.35 56.29 7.91
C LEU A 293 -9.46 55.68 7.02
N ARG A 294 -9.36 54.37 6.70
CA ARG A 294 -10.39 53.68 5.92
C ARG A 294 -11.74 53.67 6.66
N LYS A 295 -11.75 53.47 7.97
CA LYS A 295 -12.95 53.50 8.78
C LYS A 295 -13.52 54.92 8.89
N ALA A 296 -12.68 55.96 9.02
CA ALA A 296 -13.10 57.37 9.01
C ALA A 296 -13.74 57.74 7.67
N LEU A 297 -13.30 57.15 6.56
CA LEU A 297 -13.89 57.31 5.21
C LEU A 297 -15.14 56.40 5.00
N GLY A 298 -15.66 55.72 6.05
CA GLY A 298 -16.91 54.97 6.00
C GLY A 298 -16.79 53.48 5.67
N ALA A 299 -15.59 52.87 5.77
CA ALA A 299 -15.45 51.42 5.60
C ALA A 299 -16.12 50.68 6.77
N THR A 300 -17.00 49.73 6.45
CA THR A 300 -17.66 48.91 7.45
C THR A 300 -16.71 47.91 8.08
N PRO A 301 -16.89 47.54 9.40
CA PRO A 301 -16.07 46.55 10.07
C PRO A 301 -16.01 45.20 9.32
N GLY A 302 -17.12 44.81 8.67
CA GLY A 302 -17.18 43.61 7.85
C GLY A 302 -16.22 43.62 6.66
N LYS A 303 -16.10 44.77 5.96
CA LYS A 303 -15.15 44.89 4.82
C LYS A 303 -13.70 44.81 5.28
N ILE A 304 -13.35 45.41 6.42
CA ILE A 304 -11.99 45.31 6.97
C ILE A 304 -11.68 43.85 7.37
N ARG A 305 -12.60 43.19 8.08
CA ARG A 305 -12.44 41.77 8.48
C ARG A 305 -12.28 40.88 7.27
N GLN A 306 -13.10 41.06 6.25
CA GLN A 306 -13.02 40.27 5.01
C GLN A 306 -11.68 40.45 4.27
N GLN A 307 -11.15 41.67 4.26
CA GLN A 307 -9.86 41.97 3.64
C GLN A 307 -8.72 41.21 4.32
N PHE A 308 -8.61 41.32 5.66
CA PHE A 308 -7.55 40.63 6.42
C PHE A 308 -7.70 39.11 6.39
N LEU A 309 -8.94 38.60 6.40
CA LEU A 309 -9.20 37.18 6.26
C LEU A 309 -8.77 36.67 4.87
N PHE A 310 -9.06 37.43 3.82
CA PHE A 310 -8.61 37.09 2.48
C PHE A 310 -7.09 37.09 2.36
N GLU A 311 -6.39 38.03 3.03
CA GLU A 311 -4.92 38.07 3.07
C GLU A 311 -4.32 36.82 3.75
N SER A 312 -4.88 36.37 4.88
CA SER A 312 -4.43 35.15 5.56
C SER A 312 -4.68 33.87 4.74
N VAL A 313 -5.85 33.78 4.07
CA VAL A 313 -6.17 32.64 3.20
C VAL A 313 -5.25 32.61 1.99
N LEU A 314 -4.93 33.76 1.42
CA LEU A 314 -4.02 33.85 0.27
C LEU A 314 -2.60 33.42 0.66
N LEU A 315 -2.12 33.81 1.83
CA LEU A 315 -0.82 33.36 2.37
C LEU A 315 -0.78 31.86 2.60
N SER A 316 -1.82 31.29 3.20
CA SER A 316 -1.90 29.86 3.45
C SER A 316 -2.02 29.06 2.15
N LEU A 317 -2.76 29.56 1.18
CA LEU A 317 -2.91 28.94 -0.14
C LEU A 317 -1.60 28.96 -0.94
N LEU A 318 -0.84 30.05 -0.86
CA LEU A 318 0.52 30.12 -1.46
C LEU A 318 1.44 29.10 -0.80
N GLY A 319 1.45 29.01 0.54
CA GLY A 319 2.21 28.00 1.25
C GLY A 319 1.77 26.58 0.88
N GLY A 320 0.47 26.35 0.80
CA GLY A 320 -0.11 25.07 0.37
C GLY A 320 0.31 24.68 -1.04
N PHE A 321 0.23 25.61 -2.00
CA PHE A 321 0.64 25.37 -3.38
C PHE A 321 2.13 25.02 -3.49
N VAL A 322 3.00 25.81 -2.82
CA VAL A 322 4.44 25.51 -2.77
C VAL A 322 4.68 24.15 -2.10
N GLY A 323 3.92 23.84 -1.05
CA GLY A 323 3.98 22.55 -0.37
C GLY A 323 3.58 21.38 -1.27
N VAL A 324 2.54 21.53 -2.10
CA VAL A 324 2.16 20.53 -3.11
C VAL A 324 3.29 20.28 -4.10
N VAL A 325 3.93 21.34 -4.61
CA VAL A 325 5.04 21.21 -5.55
C VAL A 325 6.24 20.53 -4.89
N VAL A 326 6.64 20.99 -3.71
CA VAL A 326 7.79 20.41 -2.97
C VAL A 326 7.49 18.97 -2.55
N GLY A 327 6.29 18.70 -2.03
CA GLY A 327 5.85 17.35 -1.64
C GLY A 327 5.80 16.40 -2.82
N GLY A 328 5.29 16.86 -3.98
CA GLY A 328 5.27 16.07 -5.22
C GLY A 328 6.68 15.74 -5.73
N LEU A 329 7.61 16.69 -5.68
CA LEU A 329 9.01 16.45 -6.05
C LEU A 329 9.71 15.46 -5.09
N LEU A 330 9.46 15.58 -3.79
CA LEU A 330 9.97 14.64 -2.78
C LEU A 330 9.39 13.25 -2.99
N ALA A 331 8.06 13.16 -3.22
CA ALA A 331 7.39 11.88 -3.52
C ALA A 331 7.99 11.22 -4.76
N PHE A 332 8.14 11.98 -5.85
CA PHE A 332 8.74 11.47 -7.09
C PHE A 332 10.14 10.92 -6.88
N GLY A 333 10.99 11.65 -6.14
CA GLY A 333 12.35 11.18 -5.83
C GLY A 333 12.35 9.91 -4.98
N LEU A 334 11.48 9.82 -3.98
CA LEU A 334 11.39 8.66 -3.10
C LEU A 334 10.80 7.43 -3.80
N THR A 335 9.73 7.60 -4.59
CA THR A 335 9.13 6.48 -5.35
C THR A 335 10.10 5.92 -6.39
N LEU A 336 10.94 6.78 -7.00
CA LEU A 336 11.98 6.32 -7.93
C LEU A 336 13.04 5.45 -7.24
N VAL A 337 13.43 5.78 -6.01
CA VAL A 337 14.40 4.99 -5.21
C VAL A 337 13.77 3.69 -4.71
N MET A 338 12.49 3.71 -4.37
CA MET A 338 11.75 2.55 -3.86
C MET A 338 11.27 1.60 -4.97
N GLY A 339 11.35 2.00 -6.25
CA GLY A 339 10.87 1.19 -7.37
C GLY A 339 9.33 1.08 -7.47
N VAL A 340 8.58 1.96 -6.77
CA VAL A 340 7.11 1.95 -6.81
C VAL A 340 6.57 3.01 -7.78
N PRO A 341 5.38 2.81 -8.38
CA PRO A 341 4.80 3.77 -9.31
C PRO A 341 4.49 5.10 -8.62
N PHE A 342 4.74 6.20 -9.34
CA PHE A 342 4.38 7.53 -8.88
C PHE A 342 2.92 7.82 -9.20
N THR A 343 2.04 7.74 -8.21
CA THR A 343 0.59 7.98 -8.35
C THR A 343 0.15 9.14 -7.47
N LEU A 344 0.05 10.34 -8.07
CA LEU A 344 -0.42 11.53 -7.40
C LEU A 344 -1.93 11.68 -7.54
N ALA A 345 -2.68 11.27 -6.53
CA ALA A 345 -4.13 11.37 -6.52
C ALA A 345 -4.59 12.84 -6.43
N THR A 346 -5.51 13.26 -7.29
CA THR A 346 -6.11 14.61 -7.26
C THR A 346 -6.86 14.89 -5.97
N SER A 347 -7.42 13.86 -5.32
CA SER A 347 -8.04 13.93 -4.00
C SER A 347 -7.06 14.37 -2.92
N THR A 348 -5.81 13.89 -2.96
CA THR A 348 -4.75 14.27 -2.00
C THR A 348 -4.36 15.75 -2.15
N ILE A 349 -4.27 16.26 -3.39
CA ILE A 349 -4.04 17.68 -3.64
C ILE A 349 -5.20 18.52 -3.08
N GLY A 350 -6.44 18.11 -3.36
CA GLY A 350 -7.64 18.77 -2.85
C GLY A 350 -7.68 18.84 -1.32
N LEU A 351 -7.32 17.74 -0.68
CA LEU A 351 -7.25 17.63 0.78
C LEU A 351 -6.16 18.54 1.36
N ALA A 352 -4.95 18.54 0.82
CA ALA A 352 -3.85 19.38 1.28
C ALA A 352 -4.15 20.88 1.14
N LEU A 353 -4.71 21.31 -0.01
CA LEU A 353 -5.12 22.70 -0.23
C LEU A 353 -6.31 23.08 0.64
N GLY A 354 -7.27 22.18 0.83
CA GLY A 354 -8.41 22.37 1.71
C GLY A 354 -7.98 22.62 3.16
N PHE A 355 -7.06 21.83 3.69
CA PHE A 355 -6.45 22.04 5.00
C PHE A 355 -5.71 23.38 5.09
N SER A 356 -4.94 23.75 4.05
CA SER A 356 -4.24 25.05 4.01
C SER A 356 -5.22 26.21 4.09
N ILE A 357 -6.33 26.18 3.35
CA ILE A 357 -7.38 27.20 3.40
C ILE A 357 -8.02 27.26 4.80
N LEU A 358 -8.34 26.10 5.37
CA LEU A 358 -8.95 26.01 6.70
C LEU A 358 -8.06 26.66 7.76
N ILE A 359 -6.75 26.40 7.74
CA ILE A 359 -5.77 27.02 8.63
C ILE A 359 -5.73 28.55 8.42
N GLY A 360 -5.69 29.01 7.16
CA GLY A 360 -5.75 30.44 6.85
C GLY A 360 -6.98 31.14 7.40
N VAL A 361 -8.15 30.49 7.35
CA VAL A 361 -9.41 31.02 7.88
C VAL A 361 -9.39 31.01 9.41
N VAL A 362 -9.04 29.88 10.05
CA VAL A 362 -9.08 29.71 11.50
C VAL A 362 -8.12 30.68 12.19
N PHE A 363 -6.87 30.70 11.77
CA PHE A 363 -5.83 31.52 12.40
C PHE A 363 -5.84 32.99 11.93
N GLY A 364 -6.40 33.27 10.76
CA GLY A 364 -6.61 34.64 10.28
C GLY A 364 -7.81 35.35 10.90
N TYR A 365 -8.77 34.59 11.46
CA TYR A 365 -10.01 35.17 11.99
C TYR A 365 -9.78 36.09 13.20
N ILE A 366 -8.93 35.70 14.14
CA ILE A 366 -8.65 36.47 15.35
C ILE A 366 -8.04 37.85 15.03
N PRO A 367 -6.92 37.93 14.24
CA PRO A 367 -6.35 39.23 13.85
C PRO A 367 -7.28 40.04 12.97
N ALA A 368 -8.03 39.43 12.06
CA ALA A 368 -8.99 40.11 11.20
C ALA A 368 -10.13 40.74 12.03
N ARG A 369 -10.60 40.05 13.07
CA ARG A 369 -11.60 40.60 14.03
C ARG A 369 -10.99 41.76 14.84
N LYS A 370 -9.74 41.67 15.30
CA LYS A 370 -9.05 42.72 16.02
C LYS A 370 -8.92 43.97 15.14
N ALA A 371 -8.50 43.83 13.88
CA ALA A 371 -8.44 44.94 12.92
C ALA A 371 -9.80 45.59 12.69
N SER A 372 -10.86 44.78 12.57
CA SER A 372 -12.23 45.31 12.37
C SER A 372 -12.83 46.06 13.55
N ASN A 373 -12.32 45.83 14.75
CA ASN A 373 -12.85 46.48 15.98
C ASN A 373 -12.07 47.73 16.42
N LEU A 374 -10.98 48.11 15.72
CA LEU A 374 -10.20 49.31 16.01
C LEU A 374 -11.12 50.56 15.91
N GLN A 375 -11.04 51.49 16.88
CA GLN A 375 -11.73 52.75 16.83
C GLN A 375 -10.96 53.78 15.98
N PRO A 376 -11.60 54.51 15.04
CA PRO A 376 -10.92 55.47 14.18
C PRO A 376 -10.11 56.54 14.93
N ILE A 377 -10.66 57.04 16.03
CA ILE A 377 -10.03 58.11 16.82
C ILE A 377 -8.76 57.63 17.50
N GLU A 378 -8.76 56.41 18.07
CA GLU A 378 -7.58 55.83 18.71
C GLU A 378 -6.52 55.45 17.70
N ALA A 379 -6.95 54.92 16.55
CA ALA A 379 -6.07 54.52 15.46
C ALA A 379 -5.29 55.70 14.81
N LEU A 380 -5.88 56.88 14.77
CA LEU A 380 -5.29 58.10 14.23
C LEU A 380 -4.45 58.86 15.26
N ARG A 381 -4.73 58.71 16.56
CA ARG A 381 -4.00 59.37 17.66
C ARG A 381 -2.62 58.72 17.93
N ASN A 382 -2.49 57.45 17.70
CA ASN A 382 -1.29 56.65 17.96
C ASN A 382 -0.44 56.42 16.70
N ALA A 383 -0.65 57.25 15.65
CA ALA A 383 0.05 57.16 14.36
C ALA A 383 1.30 58.06 14.34
#